data_37f3d2f9b852bf5d0ee2909762f36036
#
_entry.id   37f3d2f9b852bf5d0ee2909762f36036
#
_cell.length_a   1.000
_cell.length_b   1.000
_cell.length_c   1.000
_cell.angle_alpha   90.00
_cell.angle_beta   90.00
_cell.angle_gamma   90.00
#
_symmetry.space_group_name_H-M   'P 1'
#
loop_
_entity.id
_entity.type
_entity.pdbx_description
1 polymer ?
#
loop_
_entity_poly.entity_id
_entity_poly.type
_entity_poly.pdbx_seq_one_letter_code
_entity_poly.pdbx_strand_id
1 'polypeptide(L)'
;AKEALDAAGVKNYKFEFSHARLLQLIFEELDLPAVKEAELAAYIRDKSITGLKEFTKENPSQYDKVLEQLPFLFGETKDVLTKARQLTDSEAFLTALDSLEVLTNRLADSLPETTLDLAQLPAVPYYTGMMFKVFGDKVPDAFVSGGRYDKLFERFGATELTAVGWAIDVDSVYQAVHDDVEFGGDLDD
;
A
#
# COMPACT_ATOMS: atom_id res chain seq x y z
N ALA A 1 -5.69 11.05 -9.77
CA ALA A 1 -4.52 11.40 -8.98
C ALA A 1 -3.44 12.04 -9.85
N LYS A 2 -2.90 11.33 -10.87
CA LYS A 2 -1.81 11.84 -11.74
C LYS A 2 -2.13 13.23 -12.32
N GLU A 3 -3.25 13.38 -13.01
CA GLU A 3 -3.66 14.65 -13.63
C GLU A 3 -3.76 15.80 -12.62
N ALA A 4 -4.19 15.51 -11.39
CA ALA A 4 -4.27 16.51 -10.33
C ALA A 4 -2.88 16.95 -9.84
N LEU A 5 -1.93 16.01 -9.72
CA LEU A 5 -0.54 16.30 -9.35
C LEU A 5 0.17 17.09 -10.45
N ASP A 6 -0.02 16.71 -11.71
CA ASP A 6 0.54 17.43 -12.86
C ASP A 6 0.00 18.86 -12.93
N ALA A 7 -1.32 19.03 -12.72
CA ALA A 7 -1.96 20.35 -12.69
C ALA A 7 -1.50 21.22 -11.52
N ALA A 8 -1.18 20.59 -10.37
CA ALA A 8 -0.59 21.28 -9.21
C ALA A 8 0.90 21.62 -9.41
N GLY A 9 1.53 21.10 -10.46
CA GLY A 9 2.94 21.36 -10.75
C GLY A 9 3.93 20.45 -10.02
N VAL A 10 3.45 19.37 -9.39
CA VAL A 10 4.34 18.40 -8.71
C VAL A 10 5.22 17.71 -9.75
N LYS A 11 6.51 17.62 -9.45
CA LYS A 11 7.52 16.95 -10.27
C LYS A 11 8.12 15.77 -9.49
N ASN A 12 8.71 14.82 -10.22
CA ASN A 12 9.50 13.72 -9.63
C ASN A 12 8.73 12.96 -8.54
N TYR A 13 7.60 12.37 -8.90
CA TYR A 13 6.81 11.53 -8.00
C TYR A 13 6.66 10.11 -8.56
N LYS A 14 6.47 9.15 -7.66
CA LYS A 14 6.28 7.74 -7.99
C LYS A 14 5.01 7.19 -7.37
N PHE A 15 4.41 6.23 -8.05
CA PHE A 15 3.28 5.46 -7.55
C PHE A 15 3.78 4.15 -6.94
N GLU A 16 3.41 3.88 -5.71
CA GLU A 16 3.63 2.60 -5.04
C GLU A 16 2.30 1.89 -4.88
N PHE A 17 2.21 0.69 -5.45
CA PHE A 17 1.00 -0.11 -5.44
C PHE A 17 1.09 -1.28 -4.46
N SER A 18 -0.05 -1.68 -3.94
CA SER A 18 -0.28 -2.89 -3.17
C SER A 18 -1.69 -3.42 -3.39
N HIS A 19 -2.02 -4.52 -2.72
CA HIS A 19 -3.35 -5.10 -2.79
C HIS A 19 -3.82 -5.53 -1.40
N ALA A 20 -4.92 -4.96 -0.90
CA ALA A 20 -5.43 -5.21 0.45
C ALA A 20 -5.63 -6.69 0.74
N ARG A 21 -6.07 -7.48 -0.28
CA ARG A 21 -6.36 -8.89 -0.13
C ARG A 21 -5.16 -9.73 0.28
N LEU A 22 -3.93 -9.32 -0.09
CA LEU A 22 -2.72 -10.08 0.26
C LEU A 22 -2.55 -10.24 1.78
N LEU A 23 -2.61 -9.14 2.52
CA LEU A 23 -2.51 -9.19 3.98
C LEU A 23 -3.80 -9.69 4.64
N GLN A 24 -4.97 -9.39 4.07
CA GLN A 24 -6.25 -9.92 4.58
C GLN A 24 -6.27 -11.46 4.57
N LEU A 25 -5.76 -12.11 3.51
CA LEU A 25 -5.66 -13.57 3.45
C LEU A 25 -4.79 -14.14 4.57
N ILE A 26 -3.71 -13.47 4.91
CA ILE A 26 -2.82 -13.86 6.00
C ILE A 26 -3.53 -13.72 7.36
N PHE A 27 -4.17 -12.59 7.61
CA PHE A 27 -4.90 -12.35 8.85
C PHE A 27 -6.10 -13.30 9.01
N GLU A 28 -6.84 -13.57 7.93
CA GLU A 28 -7.96 -14.53 7.93
C GLU A 28 -7.50 -15.97 8.20
N GLU A 29 -6.38 -16.40 7.63
CA GLU A 29 -5.80 -17.74 7.87
C GLU A 29 -5.34 -17.91 9.31
N LEU A 30 -4.70 -16.89 9.87
CA LEU A 30 -4.16 -16.93 11.22
C LEU A 30 -5.26 -16.86 12.30
N ASP A 31 -6.41 -16.25 12.01
CA ASP A 31 -7.57 -16.07 12.93
C ASP A 31 -7.14 -15.68 14.36
N LEU A 32 -6.36 -14.63 14.45
CA LEU A 32 -5.68 -14.23 15.68
C LEU A 32 -6.59 -13.42 16.62
N PRO A 33 -6.39 -13.53 17.95
CA PRO A 33 -6.93 -12.55 18.88
C PRO A 33 -6.44 -11.13 18.55
N ALA A 34 -7.28 -10.12 18.76
CA ALA A 34 -7.01 -8.72 18.39
C ALA A 34 -5.63 -8.19 18.84
N VAL A 35 -5.15 -8.64 20.01
CA VAL A 35 -3.82 -8.24 20.52
C VAL A 35 -2.69 -8.79 19.64
N LYS A 36 -2.79 -10.05 19.23
CA LYS A 36 -1.79 -10.71 18.36
C LYS A 36 -1.88 -10.17 16.91
N GLU A 37 -3.08 -9.86 16.45
CA GLU A 37 -3.27 -9.19 15.17
C GLU A 37 -2.61 -7.82 15.14
N ALA A 38 -2.78 -7.02 16.21
CA ALA A 38 -2.13 -5.72 16.34
C ALA A 38 -0.59 -5.83 16.43
N GLU A 39 -0.07 -6.86 17.09
CA GLU A 39 1.36 -7.16 17.15
C GLU A 39 1.92 -7.48 15.76
N LEU A 40 1.26 -8.38 15.02
CA LEU A 40 1.64 -8.73 13.64
C LEU A 40 1.59 -7.49 12.73
N ALA A 41 0.53 -6.70 12.82
CA ALA A 41 0.41 -5.47 12.06
C ALA A 41 1.54 -4.46 12.35
N ALA A 42 1.99 -4.38 13.61
CA ALA A 42 3.14 -3.56 13.99
C ALA A 42 4.44 -4.09 13.34
N TYR A 43 4.70 -5.40 13.42
CA TYR A 43 5.88 -6.00 12.78
C TYR A 43 5.90 -5.82 11.26
N ILE A 44 4.73 -5.92 10.61
CA ILE A 44 4.60 -5.67 9.16
C ILE A 44 4.89 -4.20 8.84
N ARG A 45 4.29 -3.26 9.59
CA ARG A 45 4.48 -1.81 9.40
C ARG A 45 5.92 -1.39 9.55
N ASP A 46 6.58 -1.93 10.59
CA ASP A 46 7.95 -1.59 10.95
C ASP A 46 8.97 -2.41 10.12
N LYS A 47 8.48 -3.29 9.24
CA LYS A 47 9.29 -4.24 8.45
C LYS A 47 10.29 -5.02 9.33
N SER A 48 9.84 -5.44 10.52
CA SER A 48 10.67 -6.09 11.54
C SER A 48 11.00 -7.54 11.16
N ILE A 49 12.18 -7.76 10.59
CA ILE A 49 12.64 -9.10 10.17
C ILE A 49 12.65 -10.08 11.34
N THR A 50 13.17 -9.66 12.50
CA THR A 50 13.23 -10.51 13.70
C THR A 50 11.85 -10.79 14.25
N GLY A 51 11.01 -9.76 14.40
CA GLY A 51 9.65 -9.89 14.90
C GLY A 51 8.81 -10.83 14.04
N LEU A 52 8.87 -10.71 12.72
CA LEU A 52 8.13 -11.60 11.81
C LEU A 52 8.62 -13.05 11.90
N LYS A 53 9.94 -13.29 11.98
CA LYS A 53 10.49 -14.64 12.15
C LYS A 53 10.14 -15.29 13.50
N GLU A 54 10.07 -14.53 14.57
CA GLU A 54 9.63 -15.02 15.87
C GLU A 54 8.13 -15.31 15.86
N PHE A 55 7.37 -14.39 15.27
CA PHE A 55 5.92 -14.53 15.15
C PHE A 55 5.50 -15.79 14.39
N THR A 56 6.12 -16.10 13.24
CA THR A 56 5.80 -17.30 12.45
C THR A 56 6.14 -18.58 13.19
N LYS A 57 7.18 -18.62 14.02
CA LYS A 57 7.49 -19.79 14.86
C LYS A 57 6.41 -20.07 15.92
N GLU A 58 5.82 -19.01 16.47
CA GLU A 58 4.75 -19.12 17.48
C GLU A 58 3.38 -19.38 16.86
N ASN A 59 3.15 -18.88 15.64
CA ASN A 59 1.86 -18.93 14.94
C ASN A 59 2.06 -19.45 13.51
N PRO A 60 2.38 -20.73 13.32
CA PRO A 60 2.69 -21.29 12.01
C PRO A 60 1.47 -21.31 11.08
N SER A 61 1.69 -20.97 9.80
CA SER A 61 0.66 -20.94 8.75
C SER A 61 1.26 -21.26 7.38
N GLN A 62 0.41 -21.41 6.38
CA GLN A 62 0.87 -21.57 4.99
C GLN A 62 1.60 -20.31 4.45
N TYR A 63 1.47 -19.18 5.14
CA TYR A 63 2.06 -17.88 4.75
C TYR A 63 3.37 -17.54 5.48
N ASP A 64 3.97 -18.45 6.25
CA ASP A 64 5.20 -18.18 7.01
C ASP A 64 6.31 -17.62 6.12
N LYS A 65 6.55 -18.23 4.95
CA LYS A 65 7.55 -17.75 4.01
C LYS A 65 7.22 -16.36 3.47
N VAL A 66 5.95 -16.08 3.23
CA VAL A 66 5.50 -14.74 2.79
C VAL A 66 5.78 -13.72 3.88
N LEU A 67 5.35 -13.99 5.11
CA LEU A 67 5.55 -13.08 6.25
C LEU A 67 7.03 -12.79 6.51
N GLU A 68 7.88 -13.81 6.53
CA GLU A 68 9.32 -13.65 6.75
C GLU A 68 10.01 -12.85 5.62
N GLN A 69 9.50 -12.94 4.40
CA GLN A 69 10.05 -12.21 3.24
C GLN A 69 9.37 -10.87 2.98
N LEU A 70 8.26 -10.58 3.64
CA LEU A 70 7.48 -9.36 3.44
C LEU A 70 8.30 -8.06 3.51
N PRO A 71 9.27 -7.91 4.46
CA PRO A 71 10.14 -6.74 4.51
C PRO A 71 10.97 -6.48 3.25
N PHE A 72 11.13 -7.50 2.39
CA PHE A 72 11.92 -7.44 1.16
C PHE A 72 11.07 -7.45 -0.11
N LEU A 73 9.74 -7.55 0.02
CA LEU A 73 8.80 -7.57 -1.10
C LEU A 73 8.37 -6.15 -1.47
N PHE A 74 9.33 -5.31 -1.81
CA PHE A 74 9.13 -3.95 -2.29
C PHE A 74 10.12 -3.61 -3.41
N GLY A 75 9.77 -2.64 -4.25
CA GLY A 75 10.60 -2.13 -5.34
C GLY A 75 10.01 -2.37 -6.72
N GLU A 76 10.86 -2.72 -7.68
CA GLU A 76 10.47 -2.90 -9.08
C GLU A 76 9.41 -3.99 -9.22
N THR A 77 8.35 -3.69 -9.96
CA THR A 77 7.13 -4.51 -10.04
C THR A 77 7.41 -5.97 -10.43
N LYS A 78 8.19 -6.18 -11.48
CA LYS A 78 8.48 -7.53 -12.00
C LYS A 78 9.26 -8.38 -11.00
N ASP A 79 10.25 -7.78 -10.34
CA ASP A 79 11.08 -8.46 -9.36
C ASP A 79 10.29 -8.86 -8.12
N VAL A 80 9.46 -7.96 -7.61
CA VAL A 80 8.59 -8.20 -6.45
C VAL A 80 7.58 -9.32 -6.75
N LEU A 81 6.89 -9.25 -7.89
CA LEU A 81 5.92 -10.28 -8.29
C LEU A 81 6.58 -11.64 -8.47
N THR A 82 7.76 -11.70 -9.12
CA THR A 82 8.50 -12.93 -9.33
C THR A 82 8.89 -13.59 -7.99
N LYS A 83 9.41 -12.80 -7.04
CA LYS A 83 9.76 -13.29 -5.70
C LYS A 83 8.52 -13.76 -4.93
N ALA A 84 7.47 -12.95 -4.89
CA ALA A 84 6.26 -13.26 -4.13
C ALA A 84 5.57 -14.56 -4.58
N ARG A 85 5.52 -14.81 -5.89
CA ARG A 85 4.93 -16.04 -6.46
C ARG A 85 5.65 -17.32 -6.03
N GLN A 86 6.92 -17.27 -5.63
CA GLN A 86 7.71 -18.42 -5.18
C GLN A 86 7.50 -18.75 -3.70
N LEU A 87 6.79 -17.91 -2.95
CA LEU A 87 6.67 -18.03 -1.49
C LEU A 87 5.42 -18.77 -1.04
N THR A 88 4.43 -18.97 -1.91
CA THR A 88 3.16 -19.61 -1.57
C THR A 88 2.50 -20.22 -2.79
N ASP A 89 1.75 -21.31 -2.56
CA ASP A 89 0.89 -21.97 -3.55
C ASP A 89 -0.59 -21.55 -3.40
N SER A 90 -0.91 -20.59 -2.55
CA SER A 90 -2.27 -20.11 -2.33
C SER A 90 -2.83 -19.47 -3.60
N GLU A 91 -3.82 -20.09 -4.24
CA GLU A 91 -4.48 -19.56 -5.44
C GLU A 91 -5.07 -18.16 -5.22
N ALA A 92 -5.65 -17.91 -4.05
CA ALA A 92 -6.22 -16.61 -3.72
C ALA A 92 -5.15 -15.53 -3.63
N PHE A 93 -3.98 -15.84 -3.06
CA PHE A 93 -2.85 -14.93 -2.99
C PHE A 93 -2.27 -14.67 -4.38
N LEU A 94 -2.08 -15.71 -5.18
CA LEU A 94 -1.60 -15.60 -6.57
C LEU A 94 -2.56 -14.77 -7.43
N THR A 95 -3.87 -14.94 -7.28
CA THR A 95 -4.88 -14.13 -7.98
C THR A 95 -4.77 -12.64 -7.65
N ALA A 96 -4.47 -12.30 -6.38
CA ALA A 96 -4.24 -10.90 -5.99
C ALA A 96 -2.96 -10.34 -6.62
N LEU A 97 -1.89 -11.14 -6.73
CA LEU A 97 -0.68 -10.75 -7.46
C LEU A 97 -0.94 -10.56 -8.96
N ASP A 98 -1.74 -11.45 -9.58
CA ASP A 98 -2.15 -11.32 -11.00
C ASP A 98 -2.91 -10.00 -11.24
N SER A 99 -3.76 -9.63 -10.30
CA SER A 99 -4.50 -8.36 -10.38
C SER A 99 -3.57 -7.14 -10.35
N LEU A 100 -2.52 -7.18 -9.51
CA LEU A 100 -1.48 -6.15 -9.48
C LEU A 100 -0.69 -6.11 -10.79
N GLU A 101 -0.29 -7.26 -11.32
CA GLU A 101 0.45 -7.35 -12.57
C GLU A 101 -0.35 -6.77 -13.76
N VAL A 102 -1.61 -7.17 -13.89
CA VAL A 102 -2.50 -6.65 -14.94
C VAL A 102 -2.65 -5.14 -14.83
N LEU A 103 -2.82 -4.62 -13.61
CA LEU A 103 -2.98 -3.18 -13.41
C LEU A 103 -1.69 -2.43 -13.75
N THR A 104 -0.56 -2.83 -13.17
CA THR A 104 0.72 -2.13 -13.38
C THR A 104 1.15 -2.15 -14.84
N ASN A 105 0.94 -3.27 -15.55
CA ASN A 105 1.17 -3.36 -16.99
C ASN A 105 0.29 -2.40 -17.79
N ARG A 106 -0.99 -2.22 -17.42
CA ARG A 106 -1.90 -1.26 -18.09
C ARG A 106 -1.52 0.20 -17.83
N LEU A 107 -0.87 0.47 -16.70
CA LEU A 107 -0.50 1.82 -16.30
C LEU A 107 0.94 2.20 -16.68
N ALA A 108 1.76 1.25 -17.14
CA ALA A 108 3.19 1.44 -17.39
C ALA A 108 3.50 2.64 -18.30
N ASP A 109 2.70 2.84 -19.36
CA ASP A 109 2.89 3.97 -20.29
C ASP A 109 2.25 5.29 -19.79
N SER A 110 1.44 5.22 -18.74
CA SER A 110 0.64 6.36 -18.26
C SER A 110 1.19 7.00 -16.99
N LEU A 111 1.99 6.26 -16.23
CA LEU A 111 2.56 6.72 -14.96
C LEU A 111 4.07 6.95 -15.09
N PRO A 112 4.62 7.92 -14.33
CA PRO A 112 6.05 8.25 -14.44
C PRO A 112 6.94 7.11 -13.94
N GLU A 113 6.68 6.61 -12.76
CA GLU A 113 7.39 5.50 -12.11
C GLU A 113 6.41 4.70 -11.25
N THR A 114 6.52 3.38 -11.30
CA THR A 114 5.68 2.48 -10.52
C THR A 114 6.52 1.46 -9.77
N THR A 115 6.20 1.28 -8.49
CA THR A 115 6.79 0.26 -7.61
C THR A 115 5.69 -0.52 -6.90
N LEU A 116 6.04 -1.63 -6.30
CA LEU A 116 5.19 -2.38 -5.36
C LEU A 116 5.76 -2.33 -3.95
N ASP A 117 4.88 -2.35 -2.95
CA ASP A 117 5.20 -2.70 -1.56
C ASP A 117 4.09 -3.62 -1.02
N LEU A 118 4.38 -4.92 -0.91
CA LEU A 118 3.40 -5.91 -0.46
C LEU A 118 3.18 -5.89 1.06
N ALA A 119 4.05 -5.19 1.82
CA ALA A 119 3.90 -4.97 3.26
C ALA A 119 2.98 -3.79 3.60
N GLN A 120 2.38 -3.15 2.60
CA GLN A 120 1.51 -1.99 2.82
C GLN A 120 0.19 -2.42 3.47
N LEU A 121 0.02 -2.08 4.75
CA LEU A 121 -1.26 -2.26 5.45
C LEU A 121 -2.31 -1.30 4.89
N PRO A 122 -3.57 -1.75 4.73
CA PRO A 122 -4.68 -0.87 4.35
C PRO A 122 -4.83 0.29 5.35
N ALA A 123 -4.82 1.53 4.86
CA ALA A 123 -5.06 2.71 5.70
C ALA A 123 -6.47 2.72 6.30
N VAL A 124 -7.41 2.06 5.65
CA VAL A 124 -8.81 1.95 6.06
C VAL A 124 -9.31 0.52 5.88
N PRO A 125 -10.18 0.01 6.77
CA PRO A 125 -10.60 -1.39 6.78
C PRO A 125 -11.54 -1.76 5.62
N TYR A 126 -12.02 -0.77 4.87
CA TYR A 126 -12.94 -1.02 3.75
C TYR A 126 -12.24 -1.21 2.40
N TYR A 127 -10.92 -1.13 2.30
CA TYR A 127 -10.21 -1.49 1.07
C TYR A 127 -10.35 -2.99 0.79
N THR A 128 -10.75 -3.35 -0.43
CA THR A 128 -11.02 -4.72 -0.86
C THR A 128 -10.14 -5.19 -2.00
N GLY A 129 -9.43 -4.29 -2.63
CA GLY A 129 -8.64 -4.55 -3.81
C GLY A 129 -7.32 -3.80 -3.81
N MET A 130 -6.94 -3.33 -4.98
CA MET A 130 -5.73 -2.54 -5.18
C MET A 130 -5.73 -1.28 -4.33
N MET A 131 -4.56 -0.97 -3.80
CA MET A 131 -4.25 0.26 -3.07
C MET A 131 -3.05 0.93 -3.73
N PHE A 132 -2.93 2.24 -3.55
CA PHE A 132 -1.74 2.96 -3.96
C PHE A 132 -1.42 4.12 -3.03
N LYS A 133 -0.15 4.47 -3.00
CA LYS A 133 0.38 5.71 -2.43
C LYS A 133 1.21 6.43 -3.49
N VAL A 134 1.34 7.75 -3.35
CA VAL A 134 2.24 8.55 -4.19
C VAL A 134 3.22 9.28 -3.29
N PHE A 135 4.48 9.13 -3.60
CA PHE A 135 5.61 9.76 -2.90
C PHE A 135 6.34 10.70 -3.84
N GLY A 136 6.86 11.77 -3.31
CA GLY A 136 7.74 12.69 -4.01
C GLY A 136 9.14 12.74 -3.39
N ASP A 137 10.07 13.38 -4.06
CA ASP A 137 11.46 13.46 -3.61
C ASP A 137 11.65 14.38 -2.39
N LYS A 138 10.76 15.35 -2.21
CA LYS A 138 10.91 16.44 -1.23
C LYS A 138 10.13 16.23 0.07
N VAL A 139 9.17 15.34 0.07
CA VAL A 139 8.29 15.07 1.21
C VAL A 139 8.44 13.60 1.61
N PRO A 140 8.77 13.30 2.87
CA PRO A 140 9.06 11.94 3.32
C PRO A 140 7.81 11.05 3.33
N ASP A 141 6.64 11.64 3.54
CA ASP A 141 5.38 10.92 3.60
C ASP A 141 4.65 10.91 2.25
N ALA A 142 3.77 9.92 2.07
CA ALA A 142 2.93 9.87 0.89
C ALA A 142 1.93 11.04 0.89
N PHE A 143 1.92 11.82 -0.16
CA PHE A 143 0.98 12.94 -0.30
C PHE A 143 -0.32 12.59 -1.04
N VAL A 144 -0.42 11.39 -1.59
CA VAL A 144 -1.68 10.83 -2.10
C VAL A 144 -1.82 9.40 -1.62
N SER A 145 -3.01 9.00 -1.24
CA SER A 145 -3.36 7.60 -1.01
C SER A 145 -4.73 7.30 -1.58
N GLY A 146 -4.92 6.07 -2.06
CA GLY A 146 -6.18 5.64 -2.63
C GLY A 146 -6.28 4.14 -2.78
N GLY A 147 -7.46 3.67 -3.20
CA GLY A 147 -7.70 2.27 -3.41
C GLY A 147 -9.12 1.94 -3.86
N ARG A 148 -9.36 0.65 -4.01
CA ARG A 148 -10.66 0.06 -4.35
C ARG A 148 -11.37 -0.41 -3.09
N TYR A 149 -12.67 -0.12 -2.98
CA TYR A 149 -13.48 -0.42 -1.79
C TYR A 149 -14.92 -0.81 -2.15
N ASP A 150 -15.10 -2.01 -2.67
CA ASP A 150 -16.39 -2.48 -3.16
C ASP A 150 -17.44 -2.68 -2.05
N LYS A 151 -17.02 -3.01 -0.83
CA LYS A 151 -17.93 -3.30 0.28
C LYS A 151 -18.47 -2.07 1.03
N LEU A 152 -17.99 -0.87 0.70
CA LEU A 152 -18.43 0.33 1.42
C LEU A 152 -19.92 0.60 1.21
N PHE A 153 -20.41 0.40 0.01
CA PHE A 153 -21.80 0.67 -0.36
C PHE A 153 -22.76 -0.43 0.07
N GLU A 154 -22.29 -1.63 0.39
CA GLU A 154 -23.12 -2.70 0.97
C GLU A 154 -23.81 -2.23 2.26
N ARG A 155 -23.13 -1.41 3.08
CA ARG A 155 -23.67 -0.83 4.31
C ARG A 155 -24.87 0.11 4.07
N PHE A 156 -25.01 0.59 2.84
CA PHE A 156 -26.10 1.47 2.40
C PHE A 156 -27.12 0.74 1.50
N GLY A 157 -27.05 -0.60 1.44
CA GLY A 157 -27.96 -1.43 0.66
C GLY A 157 -27.66 -1.50 -0.84
N ALA A 158 -26.50 -1.00 -1.30
CA ALA A 158 -26.10 -1.00 -2.70
C ALA A 158 -24.98 -2.02 -2.94
N THR A 159 -25.31 -3.31 -2.97
CA THR A 159 -24.37 -4.44 -3.06
C THR A 159 -23.70 -4.58 -4.43
N GLU A 160 -24.27 -4.00 -5.47
CA GLU A 160 -23.79 -4.09 -6.85
C GLU A 160 -22.79 -2.97 -7.23
N LEU A 161 -22.57 -2.00 -6.33
CA LEU A 161 -21.70 -0.88 -6.61
C LEU A 161 -20.26 -1.19 -6.19
N THR A 162 -19.35 -1.01 -7.15
CA THR A 162 -17.90 -0.98 -6.89
C THR A 162 -17.42 0.46 -6.80
N ALA A 163 -16.42 0.73 -5.96
CA ALA A 163 -15.91 2.07 -5.79
C ALA A 163 -14.40 2.13 -5.76
N VAL A 164 -13.86 3.21 -6.29
CA VAL A 164 -12.46 3.61 -6.18
C VAL A 164 -12.41 5.07 -5.76
N GLY A 165 -11.42 5.42 -4.97
CA GLY A 165 -11.23 6.79 -4.55
C GLY A 165 -9.81 7.03 -4.06
N TRP A 166 -9.49 8.30 -3.90
CA TRP A 166 -8.19 8.74 -3.41
C TRP A 166 -8.31 10.09 -2.70
N ALA A 167 -7.36 10.35 -1.83
CA ALA A 167 -7.22 11.60 -1.11
C ALA A 167 -5.83 12.21 -1.36
N ILE A 168 -5.77 13.53 -1.38
CA ILE A 168 -4.52 14.30 -1.44
C ILE A 168 -4.34 15.02 -0.11
N ASP A 169 -3.13 14.96 0.42
CA ASP A 169 -2.65 15.87 1.45
C ASP A 169 -2.18 17.17 0.78
N VAL A 170 -2.98 18.20 0.93
CA VAL A 170 -2.74 19.49 0.24
C VAL A 170 -1.49 20.19 0.78
N ASP A 171 -1.21 20.06 2.08
CA ASP A 171 -0.03 20.68 2.71
C ASP A 171 1.25 20.02 2.19
N SER A 172 1.26 18.68 2.08
CA SER A 172 2.38 17.94 1.50
C SER A 172 2.59 18.25 0.02
N VAL A 173 1.51 18.42 -0.76
CA VAL A 173 1.60 18.84 -2.17
C VAL A 173 2.14 20.27 -2.27
N TYR A 174 1.67 21.18 -1.40
CA TYR A 174 2.19 22.53 -1.36
C TYR A 174 3.70 22.56 -1.08
N GLN A 175 4.18 21.80 -0.10
CA GLN A 175 5.60 21.65 0.20
C GLN A 175 6.39 21.06 -0.97
N ALA A 176 5.83 20.06 -1.68
CA ALA A 176 6.48 19.42 -2.83
C ALA A 176 6.68 20.39 -4.02
N VAL A 177 5.80 21.38 -4.16
CA VAL A 177 5.83 22.37 -5.27
C VAL A 177 6.68 23.59 -4.94
N HIS A 178 6.63 24.05 -3.69
CA HIS A 178 7.32 25.26 -3.25
C HIS A 178 8.58 24.91 -2.48
N ASP A 179 9.73 24.95 -3.15
CA ASP A 179 11.04 25.00 -2.47
C ASP A 179 11.12 26.34 -1.73
N ASP A 180 11.37 26.30 -0.42
CA ASP A 180 11.76 27.47 0.38
C ASP A 180 10.71 28.57 0.58
N VAL A 181 9.53 28.23 1.09
CA VAL A 181 8.84 29.19 1.94
C VAL A 181 9.33 28.97 3.37
N GLU A 182 10.44 29.61 3.74
CA GLU A 182 10.73 29.89 5.15
C GLU A 182 9.47 30.52 5.75
N PHE A 183 8.82 29.82 6.66
CA PHE A 183 7.85 30.45 7.58
C PHE A 183 8.63 31.30 8.58
N GLY A 184 9.32 32.32 8.05
CA GLY A 184 9.93 33.41 8.78
C GLY A 184 8.94 34.54 8.88
N GLY A 185 7.82 34.32 9.53
CA GLY A 185 7.00 35.41 10.02
C GLY A 185 7.59 35.90 11.32
N ASP A 186 8.42 36.96 11.27
CA ASP A 186 8.68 37.81 12.43
C ASP A 186 7.32 38.24 13.00
N LEU A 187 6.97 37.67 14.15
CA LEU A 187 5.98 38.24 15.04
C LEU A 187 6.71 39.28 15.90
N ASP A 188 7.14 40.39 15.26
CA ASP A 188 7.47 41.63 15.94
C ASP A 188 6.36 42.64 15.61
N ASP A 189 5.40 42.78 16.56
CA ASP A 189 4.87 44.01 17.18
C ASP A 189 3.54 43.73 17.88
#